data_aac0bd92d0297800c657b5cc6931cdf7
#
_entry.id   aac0bd92d0297800c657b5cc6931cdf7
#
_cell.length_a   1.000
_cell.length_b   1.000
_cell.length_c   1.000
_cell.angle_alpha   90.00
_cell.angle_beta   90.00
_cell.angle_gamma   90.00
#
_symmetry.space_group_name_H-M   'P 1'
#
loop_
_entity.id
_entity.type
_entity.pdbx_description
1 polymer ?
#
loop_
_entity_poly.entity_id
_entity_poly.type
_entity_poly.pdbx_seq_one_letter_code
_entity_poly.pdbx_strand_id
1 'polypeptide(L)'
;MKILVTGSNGLLGQKLVYKLCNQPGINCIATARGENRLIQKDGYIYNEMDITDEKQVKEVLTKHLPDAVIHAAAMTNVDACETEKEACIAMNINAVRYIVDALEELQQKNKDYKPQLVHLSTDFIFDGTHGPLDENEKPNPLSYYAWSKLEGEKIVQSSKLRWAIARTVLVYGIVDNMSRSNIVLWAKQNLEQGKTINVVDDQFRTPTLAEDLADGCILLVKKKAQGIYNVSGKDFLSILELVHQVADYYGLDKSLIKPSKSADIKQPAKRPPITGFIIDKAIKDLGYNPHSFMEGIKLMDEQVKSRVSK
;
A
#
# COMPACT_ATOMS: atom_id res chain seq x y z
N MET A 1 12.50 -12.24 15.85
CA MET A 1 11.32 -12.43 14.99
C MET A 1 11.72 -12.24 13.54
N LYS A 2 11.38 -13.17 12.64
CA LYS A 2 11.63 -13.07 11.19
C LYS A 2 10.41 -12.50 10.50
N ILE A 3 10.55 -11.40 9.76
CA ILE A 3 9.46 -10.80 8.98
C ILE A 3 9.86 -10.77 7.51
N LEU A 4 9.06 -11.41 6.66
CA LEU A 4 9.24 -11.37 5.21
C LEU A 4 8.32 -10.31 4.61
N VAL A 5 8.90 -9.46 3.76
CA VAL A 5 8.19 -8.41 3.03
C VAL A 5 8.22 -8.74 1.54
N THR A 6 7.05 -8.89 0.92
CA THR A 6 6.97 -9.00 -0.54
C THR A 6 6.85 -7.63 -1.18
N GLY A 7 7.37 -7.47 -2.39
CA GLY A 7 7.34 -6.18 -3.09
C GLY A 7 8.27 -5.13 -2.47
N SER A 8 9.39 -5.57 -1.90
CA SER A 8 10.36 -4.69 -1.22
C SER A 8 10.93 -3.57 -2.09
N ASN A 9 10.87 -3.69 -3.41
CA ASN A 9 11.29 -2.65 -4.37
C ASN A 9 10.24 -1.54 -4.56
N GLY A 10 9.01 -1.74 -4.07
CA GLY A 10 7.91 -0.77 -4.18
C GLY A 10 7.90 0.28 -3.06
N LEU A 11 6.97 1.26 -3.17
CA LEU A 11 6.87 2.38 -2.23
C LEU A 11 6.74 1.90 -0.77
N LEU A 12 5.70 1.13 -0.46
CA LEU A 12 5.50 0.60 0.88
C LEU A 12 6.60 -0.39 1.29
N GLY A 13 7.02 -1.26 0.35
CA GLY A 13 8.01 -2.29 0.62
C GLY A 13 9.34 -1.73 1.10
N GLN A 14 9.84 -0.65 0.48
CA GLN A 14 11.06 0.04 0.92
C GLN A 14 10.91 0.63 2.32
N LYS A 15 9.77 1.29 2.62
CA LYS A 15 9.52 1.86 3.96
C LYS A 15 9.47 0.78 5.03
N LEU A 16 8.85 -0.37 4.73
CA LEU A 16 8.83 -1.53 5.60
C LEU A 16 10.24 -2.05 5.87
N VAL A 17 11.03 -2.28 4.83
CA VAL A 17 12.40 -2.81 4.99
C VAL A 17 13.25 -1.86 5.82
N TYR A 18 13.28 -0.56 5.52
CA TYR A 18 14.06 0.43 6.26
C TYR A 18 13.62 0.60 7.72
N LYS A 19 12.33 0.47 8.00
CA LYS A 19 11.86 0.50 9.39
C LYS A 19 12.18 -0.80 10.14
N LEU A 20 12.07 -1.96 9.49
CA LEU A 20 12.29 -3.26 10.12
C LEU A 20 13.77 -3.55 10.37
N CYS A 21 14.68 -3.20 9.44
CA CYS A 21 16.12 -3.46 9.58
C CYS A 21 16.76 -2.68 10.73
N ASN A 22 16.13 -1.58 11.17
CA ASN A 22 16.60 -0.77 12.31
C ASN A 22 15.95 -1.16 13.65
N GLN A 23 15.13 -2.23 13.70
CA GLN A 23 14.47 -2.66 14.94
C GLN A 23 15.20 -3.84 15.59
N PRO A 24 15.65 -3.70 16.87
CA PRO A 24 16.29 -4.79 17.58
C PRO A 24 15.41 -6.05 17.65
N GLY A 25 16.01 -7.22 17.43
CA GLY A 25 15.33 -8.51 17.49
C GLY A 25 14.46 -8.84 16.28
N ILE A 26 14.49 -8.02 15.21
CA ILE A 26 13.82 -8.31 13.94
C ILE A 26 14.85 -8.67 12.87
N ASN A 27 14.64 -9.82 12.23
CA ASN A 27 15.36 -10.25 11.04
C ASN A 27 14.45 -10.01 9.83
N CYS A 28 14.70 -8.95 9.09
CA CYS A 28 13.93 -8.59 7.91
C CYS A 28 14.39 -9.40 6.69
N ILE A 29 13.44 -10.03 5.98
CA ILE A 29 13.66 -10.68 4.69
C ILE A 29 12.89 -9.85 3.64
N ALA A 30 13.63 -9.17 2.79
CA ALA A 30 13.08 -8.37 1.69
C ALA A 30 12.99 -9.22 0.43
N THR A 31 11.83 -9.24 -0.23
CA THR A 31 11.65 -9.99 -1.47
C THR A 31 11.00 -9.16 -2.56
N ALA A 32 11.51 -9.27 -3.78
CA ALA A 32 10.92 -8.68 -4.98
C ALA A 32 11.40 -9.43 -6.23
N ARG A 33 10.74 -9.18 -7.35
CA ARG A 33 11.20 -9.67 -8.65
C ARG A 33 12.41 -8.87 -9.12
N GLY A 34 13.45 -9.58 -9.57
CA GLY A 34 14.70 -9.00 -10.08
C GLY A 34 15.59 -8.43 -8.98
N GLU A 35 16.47 -7.53 -9.34
CA GLU A 35 17.50 -7.00 -8.47
C GLU A 35 16.96 -6.15 -7.32
N ASN A 36 17.71 -6.13 -6.23
CA ASN A 36 17.46 -5.28 -5.08
C ASN A 36 17.66 -3.79 -5.42
N ARG A 37 16.58 -3.00 -5.36
CA ARG A 37 16.58 -1.56 -5.71
C ARG A 37 16.75 -0.63 -4.50
N LEU A 38 16.80 -1.15 -3.27
CA LEU A 38 17.07 -0.35 -2.09
C LEU A 38 18.51 0.16 -2.13
N ILE A 39 18.74 1.42 -1.73
CA ILE A 39 20.11 1.99 -1.67
C ILE A 39 20.89 1.34 -0.52
N GLN A 40 20.31 1.29 0.69
CA GLN A 40 20.89 0.56 1.81
C GLN A 40 20.87 -0.94 1.51
N LYS A 41 22.00 -1.63 1.65
CA LYS A 41 22.13 -3.07 1.33
C LYS A 41 22.32 -3.95 2.57
N ASP A 42 22.50 -3.36 3.72
CA ASP A 42 22.75 -4.01 5.01
C ASP A 42 21.54 -3.95 5.95
N GLY A 43 21.55 -4.78 6.98
CA GLY A 43 20.51 -4.85 8.01
C GLY A 43 19.31 -5.75 7.64
N TYR A 44 19.28 -6.35 6.46
CA TYR A 44 18.24 -7.27 6.00
C TYR A 44 18.81 -8.31 5.02
N ILE A 45 18.06 -9.37 4.79
CA ILE A 45 18.36 -10.37 3.77
C ILE A 45 17.52 -10.06 2.54
N TYR A 46 18.14 -9.90 1.37
CA TYR A 46 17.40 -9.85 0.11
C TYR A 46 17.34 -11.23 -0.53
N ASN A 47 16.15 -11.63 -0.94
CA ASN A 47 15.94 -12.84 -1.72
C ASN A 47 15.05 -12.51 -2.93
N GLU A 48 15.55 -12.72 -4.14
CA GLU A 48 14.73 -12.57 -5.34
C GLU A 48 13.56 -13.56 -5.28
N MET A 49 12.35 -13.06 -5.59
CA MET A 49 11.15 -13.87 -5.63
C MET A 49 10.10 -13.21 -6.53
N ASP A 50 9.70 -13.89 -7.58
CA ASP A 50 8.50 -13.56 -8.33
C ASP A 50 7.29 -14.20 -7.63
N ILE A 51 6.38 -13.36 -7.13
CA ILE A 51 5.18 -13.85 -6.43
C ILE A 51 4.20 -14.60 -7.35
N THR A 52 4.35 -14.47 -8.67
CA THR A 52 3.53 -15.19 -9.65
C THR A 52 4.08 -16.59 -9.98
N ASP A 53 5.26 -16.91 -9.47
CA ASP A 53 5.87 -18.24 -9.55
C ASP A 53 5.66 -18.99 -8.22
N GLU A 54 4.70 -19.93 -8.22
CA GLU A 54 4.34 -20.72 -7.05
C GLU A 54 5.54 -21.46 -6.44
N LYS A 55 6.44 -21.98 -7.29
CA LYS A 55 7.63 -22.72 -6.86
C LYS A 55 8.60 -21.80 -6.10
N GLN A 56 8.90 -20.61 -6.65
CA GLN A 56 9.75 -19.62 -5.97
C GLN A 56 9.14 -19.19 -4.62
N VAL A 57 7.83 -18.91 -4.58
CA VAL A 57 7.13 -18.56 -3.34
C VAL A 57 7.32 -19.65 -2.29
N LYS A 58 7.08 -20.91 -2.65
CA LYS A 58 7.22 -22.05 -1.75
C LYS A 58 8.67 -22.26 -1.29
N GLU A 59 9.64 -22.16 -2.18
CA GLU A 59 11.07 -22.29 -1.87
C GLU A 59 11.53 -21.22 -0.88
N VAL A 60 11.18 -19.96 -1.13
CA VAL A 60 11.58 -18.83 -0.27
C VAL A 60 10.94 -18.92 1.11
N LEU A 61 9.63 -19.20 1.19
CA LEU A 61 8.94 -19.35 2.47
C LEU A 61 9.48 -20.55 3.28
N THR A 62 9.77 -21.66 2.61
CA THR A 62 10.37 -22.85 3.26
C THR A 62 11.77 -22.59 3.77
N LYS A 63 12.60 -21.89 2.98
CA LYS A 63 13.97 -21.53 3.34
C LYS A 63 14.05 -20.64 4.58
N HIS A 64 13.16 -19.64 4.66
CA HIS A 64 13.26 -18.61 5.70
C HIS A 64 12.38 -18.90 6.91
N LEU A 65 11.27 -19.63 6.78
CA LEU A 65 10.28 -19.88 7.84
C LEU A 65 9.96 -18.58 8.61
N PRO A 66 9.37 -17.55 7.95
CA PRO A 66 9.11 -16.27 8.59
C PRO A 66 8.02 -16.36 9.65
N ASP A 67 8.20 -15.70 10.80
CA ASP A 67 7.16 -15.56 11.82
C ASP A 67 5.97 -14.72 11.34
N ALA A 68 6.23 -13.80 10.40
CA ALA A 68 5.19 -13.01 9.73
C ALA A 68 5.56 -12.72 8.28
N VAL A 69 4.54 -12.63 7.41
CA VAL A 69 4.65 -12.16 6.04
C VAL A 69 3.82 -10.89 5.89
N ILE A 70 4.43 -9.79 5.44
CA ILE A 70 3.73 -8.58 5.01
C ILE A 70 3.68 -8.61 3.48
N HIS A 71 2.51 -8.95 2.94
CA HIS A 71 2.31 -9.09 1.50
C HIS A 71 1.91 -7.76 0.87
N ALA A 72 2.92 -6.98 0.45
CA ALA A 72 2.75 -5.65 -0.15
C ALA A 72 2.87 -5.66 -1.69
N ALA A 73 3.31 -6.76 -2.29
CA ALA A 73 3.39 -6.88 -3.75
C ALA A 73 2.01 -7.01 -4.37
N ALA A 74 1.71 -6.22 -5.39
CA ALA A 74 0.47 -6.27 -6.16
C ALA A 74 0.61 -5.53 -7.49
N MET A 75 -0.25 -5.83 -8.45
CA MET A 75 -0.49 -4.97 -9.61
C MET A 75 -1.45 -3.84 -9.19
N THR A 76 -0.94 -2.60 -9.10
CA THR A 76 -1.67 -1.44 -8.56
C THR A 76 -2.06 -0.41 -9.61
N ASN A 77 -1.70 -0.62 -10.88
CA ASN A 77 -2.14 0.24 -11.97
C ASN A 77 -3.58 -0.13 -12.33
N VAL A 78 -4.52 0.68 -11.86
CA VAL A 78 -5.98 0.44 -11.98
C VAL A 78 -6.40 0.33 -13.44
N ASP A 79 -5.87 1.20 -14.31
CA ASP A 79 -6.22 1.22 -15.74
C ASP A 79 -5.60 0.03 -16.48
N ALA A 80 -4.36 -0.33 -16.18
CA ALA A 80 -3.72 -1.50 -16.77
C ALA A 80 -4.44 -2.82 -16.37
N CYS A 81 -5.04 -2.90 -15.19
CA CYS A 81 -5.82 -4.08 -14.78
C CYS A 81 -7.07 -4.30 -15.65
N GLU A 82 -7.62 -3.26 -16.31
CA GLU A 82 -8.73 -3.43 -17.24
C GLU A 82 -8.31 -4.10 -18.55
N THR A 83 -7.07 -3.88 -18.99
CA THR A 83 -6.53 -4.39 -20.25
C THR A 83 -5.64 -5.63 -20.09
N GLU A 84 -4.95 -5.75 -18.97
CA GLU A 84 -4.00 -6.85 -18.66
C GLU A 84 -4.59 -7.78 -17.58
N LYS A 85 -5.78 -8.32 -17.83
CA LYS A 85 -6.56 -9.07 -16.84
C LYS A 85 -5.84 -10.30 -16.30
N GLU A 86 -5.14 -11.05 -17.16
CA GLU A 86 -4.37 -12.23 -16.76
C GLU A 86 -3.23 -11.87 -15.82
N ALA A 87 -2.49 -10.79 -16.12
CA ALA A 87 -1.44 -10.31 -15.23
C ALA A 87 -2.01 -9.81 -13.89
N CYS A 88 -3.18 -9.16 -13.92
CA CYS A 88 -3.89 -8.72 -12.70
C CYS A 88 -4.31 -9.92 -11.84
N ILE A 89 -4.88 -10.98 -12.44
CA ILE A 89 -5.23 -12.23 -11.75
C ILE A 89 -3.97 -12.87 -11.16
N ALA A 90 -2.91 -13.01 -11.94
CA ALA A 90 -1.67 -13.63 -11.50
C ALA A 90 -1.08 -12.92 -10.27
N MET A 91 -1.04 -11.57 -10.31
CA MET A 91 -0.42 -10.75 -9.25
C MET A 91 -1.32 -10.56 -8.02
N ASN A 92 -2.64 -10.38 -8.20
CA ASN A 92 -3.53 -9.96 -7.11
C ASN A 92 -4.37 -11.11 -6.53
N ILE A 93 -4.48 -12.23 -7.24
CA ILE A 93 -5.27 -13.38 -6.81
C ILE A 93 -4.38 -14.61 -6.63
N ASN A 94 -3.73 -15.09 -7.71
CA ASN A 94 -2.96 -16.33 -7.65
C ASN A 94 -1.76 -16.22 -6.70
N ALA A 95 -1.03 -15.10 -6.73
CA ALA A 95 0.09 -14.86 -5.83
C ALA A 95 -0.33 -14.89 -4.35
N VAL A 96 -1.52 -14.36 -4.03
CA VAL A 96 -2.06 -14.44 -2.65
C VAL A 96 -2.33 -15.90 -2.28
N ARG A 97 -2.91 -16.69 -3.18
CA ARG A 97 -3.15 -18.11 -2.97
C ARG A 97 -1.86 -18.87 -2.74
N TYR A 98 -0.83 -18.66 -3.58
CA TYR A 98 0.47 -19.34 -3.42
C TYR A 98 1.11 -19.07 -2.06
N ILE A 99 1.02 -17.84 -1.56
CA ILE A 99 1.54 -17.48 -0.23
C ILE A 99 0.73 -18.19 0.87
N VAL A 100 -0.61 -18.16 0.78
CA VAL A 100 -1.49 -18.82 1.75
C VAL A 100 -1.23 -20.32 1.78
N ASP A 101 -1.27 -20.97 0.62
CA ASP A 101 -1.11 -22.42 0.49
C ASP A 101 0.27 -22.88 1.01
N ALA A 102 1.34 -22.14 0.67
CA ALA A 102 2.69 -22.45 1.16
C ALA A 102 2.82 -22.31 2.68
N LEU A 103 2.24 -21.24 3.28
CA LEU A 103 2.26 -21.05 4.74
C LEU A 103 1.42 -22.11 5.47
N GLU A 104 0.24 -22.48 4.94
CA GLU A 104 -0.60 -23.53 5.51
C GLU A 104 0.08 -24.91 5.43
N GLU A 105 0.73 -25.22 4.31
CA GLU A 105 1.51 -26.48 4.17
C GLU A 105 2.64 -26.55 5.20
N LEU A 106 3.38 -25.45 5.41
CA LEU A 106 4.43 -25.38 6.42
C LEU A 106 3.87 -25.53 7.84
N GLN A 107 2.73 -24.93 8.13
CA GLN A 107 2.04 -25.07 9.42
C GLN A 107 1.50 -26.50 9.64
N GLN A 108 1.06 -27.20 8.59
CA GLN A 108 0.65 -28.59 8.68
C GLN A 108 1.83 -29.52 9.00
N LYS A 109 3.01 -29.26 8.41
CA LYS A 109 4.24 -30.03 8.64
C LYS A 109 4.84 -29.77 10.03
N ASN A 110 4.70 -28.56 10.55
CA ASN A 110 5.17 -28.18 11.89
C ASN A 110 4.05 -27.45 12.65
N LYS A 111 3.42 -28.15 13.61
CA LYS A 111 2.28 -27.62 14.39
C LYS A 111 2.64 -26.45 15.30
N ASP A 112 3.91 -26.29 15.66
CA ASP A 112 4.40 -25.16 16.45
C ASP A 112 4.65 -23.92 15.61
N TYR A 113 4.77 -24.06 14.29
CA TYR A 113 4.92 -22.96 13.36
C TYR A 113 3.55 -22.29 13.11
N LYS A 114 3.39 -21.04 13.57
CA LYS A 114 2.14 -20.27 13.48
C LYS A 114 2.41 -18.89 12.89
N PRO A 115 2.69 -18.82 11.59
CA PRO A 115 2.99 -17.56 10.94
C PRO A 115 1.78 -16.65 10.91
N GLN A 116 2.02 -15.34 10.83
CA GLN A 116 1.00 -14.33 10.58
C GLN A 116 1.11 -13.82 9.14
N LEU A 117 -0.02 -13.67 8.46
CA LEU A 117 -0.10 -13.01 7.15
C LEU A 117 -0.76 -11.64 7.31
N VAL A 118 -0.05 -10.56 6.97
CA VAL A 118 -0.61 -9.21 6.79
C VAL A 118 -0.75 -8.95 5.29
N HIS A 119 -1.97 -8.84 4.80
CA HIS A 119 -2.28 -8.61 3.39
C HIS A 119 -2.70 -7.16 3.16
N LEU A 120 -2.10 -6.51 2.16
CA LEU A 120 -2.45 -5.14 1.77
C LEU A 120 -3.65 -5.14 0.81
N SER A 121 -4.68 -4.37 1.16
CA SER A 121 -5.86 -4.15 0.33
C SER A 121 -6.11 -2.65 0.09
N THR A 122 -7.23 -2.29 -0.49
CA THR A 122 -7.53 -0.97 -1.03
C THR A 122 -8.95 -0.53 -0.70
N ASP A 123 -9.14 0.79 -0.66
CA ASP A 123 -10.44 1.45 -0.63
C ASP A 123 -11.29 1.21 -1.90
N PHE A 124 -10.67 0.88 -3.02
CA PHE A 124 -11.38 0.68 -4.28
C PHE A 124 -12.31 -0.54 -4.29
N ILE A 125 -12.23 -1.41 -3.28
CA ILE A 125 -13.21 -2.50 -3.12
C ILE A 125 -14.64 -2.01 -2.85
N PHE A 126 -14.82 -0.73 -2.54
CA PHE A 126 -16.12 -0.09 -2.32
C PHE A 126 -16.56 0.72 -3.55
N ASP A 127 -17.86 0.95 -3.70
CA ASP A 127 -18.43 1.73 -4.80
C ASP A 127 -18.33 3.24 -4.63
N GLY A 128 -18.06 3.70 -3.40
CA GLY A 128 -17.90 5.11 -3.09
C GLY A 128 -19.19 5.91 -3.13
N THR A 129 -20.34 5.29 -2.92
CA THR A 129 -21.63 5.98 -2.82
C THR A 129 -21.72 6.87 -1.59
N HIS A 130 -20.92 6.58 -0.56
CA HIS A 130 -20.76 7.35 0.67
C HIS A 130 -19.38 7.10 1.29
N GLY A 131 -19.03 7.89 2.31
CA GLY A 131 -17.77 7.77 3.09
C GLY A 131 -17.64 8.93 4.08
N PRO A 132 -16.63 8.90 4.96
CA PRO A 132 -15.63 7.83 5.15
C PRO A 132 -16.23 6.52 5.69
N LEU A 133 -15.56 5.38 5.42
CA LEU A 133 -16.06 4.02 5.65
C LEU A 133 -15.33 3.32 6.80
N ASP A 134 -16.03 2.51 7.58
CA ASP A 134 -15.42 1.61 8.57
C ASP A 134 -15.11 0.22 7.99
N GLU A 135 -14.57 -0.69 8.82
CA GLU A 135 -14.18 -2.03 8.39
C GLU A 135 -15.35 -2.97 8.09
N ASN A 136 -16.57 -2.64 8.56
CA ASN A 136 -17.77 -3.46 8.41
C ASN A 136 -18.53 -3.16 7.11
N GLU A 137 -18.14 -2.09 6.40
CA GLU A 137 -18.79 -1.70 5.16
C GLU A 137 -18.70 -2.83 4.10
N LYS A 138 -19.81 -3.02 3.40
CA LYS A 138 -19.93 -4.10 2.40
C LYS A 138 -19.23 -3.72 1.10
N PRO A 139 -18.25 -4.53 0.64
CA PRO A 139 -17.57 -4.27 -0.63
C PRO A 139 -18.50 -4.35 -1.84
N ASN A 140 -18.29 -3.42 -2.80
CA ASN A 140 -18.96 -3.39 -4.11
C ASN A 140 -18.00 -2.79 -5.16
N PRO A 141 -17.03 -3.58 -5.69
CA PRO A 141 -15.97 -3.08 -6.56
C PRO A 141 -16.48 -2.63 -7.92
N LEU A 142 -15.96 -1.48 -8.43
CA LEU A 142 -16.37 -0.89 -9.71
C LEU A 142 -15.38 -1.16 -10.86
N SER A 143 -14.20 -1.72 -10.58
CA SER A 143 -13.14 -1.95 -11.55
C SER A 143 -12.53 -3.34 -11.40
N TYR A 144 -11.82 -3.79 -12.44
CA TYR A 144 -11.16 -5.10 -12.42
C TYR A 144 -10.07 -5.18 -11.34
N TYR A 145 -9.29 -4.10 -11.16
CA TYR A 145 -8.36 -3.98 -10.03
C TYR A 145 -9.05 -4.20 -8.69
N ALA A 146 -10.12 -3.46 -8.46
CA ALA A 146 -10.87 -3.51 -7.21
C ALA A 146 -11.44 -4.92 -6.93
N TRP A 147 -12.03 -5.55 -7.96
CA TRP A 147 -12.49 -6.93 -7.88
C TRP A 147 -11.33 -7.88 -7.56
N SER A 148 -10.19 -7.75 -8.23
CA SER A 148 -9.04 -8.64 -8.01
C SER A 148 -8.48 -8.53 -6.58
N LYS A 149 -8.46 -7.32 -6.00
CA LYS A 149 -8.05 -7.10 -4.61
C LYS A 149 -9.04 -7.70 -3.63
N LEU A 150 -10.34 -7.59 -3.90
CA LEU A 150 -11.38 -8.22 -3.07
C LEU A 150 -11.28 -9.75 -3.11
N GLU A 151 -11.01 -10.36 -4.27
CA GLU A 151 -10.77 -11.80 -4.35
C GLU A 151 -9.54 -12.23 -3.54
N GLY A 152 -8.47 -11.42 -3.53
CA GLY A 152 -7.32 -11.62 -2.64
C GLY A 152 -7.70 -11.58 -1.16
N GLU A 153 -8.54 -10.61 -0.73
CA GLU A 153 -9.07 -10.58 0.64
C GLU A 153 -9.83 -11.87 1.00
N LYS A 154 -10.70 -12.36 0.11
CA LYS A 154 -11.49 -13.59 0.33
C LYS A 154 -10.60 -14.81 0.54
N ILE A 155 -9.51 -14.94 -0.23
CA ILE A 155 -8.53 -16.02 -0.07
C ILE A 155 -7.90 -15.96 1.33
N VAL A 156 -7.46 -14.77 1.76
CA VAL A 156 -6.86 -14.58 3.08
C VAL A 156 -7.86 -14.88 4.19
N GLN A 157 -9.10 -14.38 4.09
CA GLN A 157 -10.17 -14.59 5.08
C GLN A 157 -10.57 -16.07 5.21
N SER A 158 -10.51 -16.84 4.13
CA SER A 158 -10.83 -18.28 4.14
C SER A 158 -9.69 -19.17 4.65
N SER A 159 -8.48 -18.60 4.85
CA SER A 159 -7.32 -19.34 5.31
C SER A 159 -7.38 -19.69 6.80
N LYS A 160 -6.62 -20.73 7.19
CA LYS A 160 -6.44 -21.14 8.59
C LYS A 160 -5.29 -20.43 9.30
N LEU A 161 -4.66 -19.48 8.63
CA LEU A 161 -3.55 -18.70 9.16
C LEU A 161 -4.05 -17.67 10.18
N ARG A 162 -3.14 -17.17 11.03
CA ARG A 162 -3.37 -15.89 11.69
C ARG A 162 -3.20 -14.81 10.62
N TRP A 163 -4.26 -14.08 10.32
CA TRP A 163 -4.21 -13.07 9.28
C TRP A 163 -4.74 -11.71 9.74
N ALA A 164 -4.20 -10.66 9.14
CA ALA A 164 -4.77 -9.33 9.16
C ALA A 164 -4.80 -8.76 7.73
N ILE A 165 -5.83 -8.00 7.41
CA ILE A 165 -5.94 -7.26 6.15
C ILE A 165 -5.81 -5.78 6.47
N ALA A 166 -4.83 -5.11 5.89
CA ALA A 166 -4.65 -3.67 5.97
C ALA A 166 -5.24 -3.02 4.71
N ARG A 167 -6.42 -2.42 4.82
CA ARG A 167 -7.03 -1.60 3.77
C ARG A 167 -6.46 -0.21 3.83
N THR A 168 -6.01 0.33 2.70
CA THR A 168 -5.38 1.66 2.62
C THR A 168 -5.93 2.48 1.47
N VAL A 169 -5.64 3.79 1.47
CA VAL A 169 -6.18 4.77 0.53
C VAL A 169 -5.05 5.64 -0.02
N LEU A 170 -4.99 5.82 -1.33
CA LEU A 170 -4.16 6.83 -2.02
C LEU A 170 -2.77 7.03 -1.39
N VAL A 171 -1.92 6.00 -1.46
CA VAL A 171 -0.60 6.00 -0.81
C VAL A 171 0.35 6.94 -1.54
N TYR A 172 1.00 7.83 -0.78
CA TYR A 172 2.00 8.76 -1.28
C TYR A 172 3.29 8.67 -0.46
N GLY A 173 4.41 9.12 -1.02
CA GLY A 173 5.73 9.08 -0.37
C GLY A 173 6.86 9.07 -1.39
N ILE A 174 8.08 8.91 -0.92
CA ILE A 174 9.31 8.90 -1.72
C ILE A 174 10.03 7.57 -1.55
N VAL A 175 10.54 7.04 -2.65
CA VAL A 175 11.34 5.80 -2.68
C VAL A 175 12.67 6.01 -3.40
N ASP A 176 13.58 5.10 -3.19
CA ASP A 176 14.81 5.01 -3.96
C ASP A 176 14.48 4.57 -5.38
N ASN A 177 15.14 5.17 -6.38
CA ASN A 177 14.95 4.83 -7.79
C ASN A 177 13.47 4.80 -8.22
N MET A 178 12.75 5.88 -7.90
CA MET A 178 11.31 5.97 -8.12
C MET A 178 10.95 5.89 -9.60
N SER A 179 10.17 4.88 -9.97
CA SER A 179 9.69 4.67 -11.34
C SER A 179 8.28 5.22 -11.59
N ARG A 180 7.57 5.62 -10.56
CA ARG A 180 6.20 6.14 -10.64
C ARG A 180 6.04 7.38 -9.77
N SER A 181 5.32 8.38 -10.28
CA SER A 181 4.92 9.56 -9.51
C SER A 181 3.72 9.25 -8.61
N ASN A 182 3.49 10.09 -7.62
CA ASN A 182 2.27 10.12 -6.81
C ASN A 182 1.63 11.50 -6.90
N ILE A 183 0.44 11.67 -6.32
CA ILE A 183 -0.35 12.90 -6.46
C ILE A 183 0.42 14.16 -6.00
N VAL A 184 1.22 14.04 -4.92
CA VAL A 184 1.99 15.18 -4.37
C VAL A 184 3.09 15.60 -5.35
N LEU A 185 3.90 14.64 -5.80
CA LEU A 185 5.00 14.91 -6.73
C LEU A 185 4.49 15.32 -8.12
N TRP A 186 3.41 14.74 -8.58
CA TRP A 186 2.77 15.10 -9.83
C TRP A 186 2.28 16.54 -9.81
N ALA A 187 1.56 16.95 -8.75
CA ALA A 187 1.06 18.30 -8.63
C ALA A 187 2.22 19.31 -8.53
N LYS A 188 3.18 19.06 -7.63
CA LYS A 188 4.39 19.89 -7.47
C LYS A 188 5.10 20.09 -8.80
N GLN A 189 5.48 19.01 -9.49
CA GLN A 189 6.26 19.08 -10.73
C GLN A 189 5.55 19.86 -11.84
N ASN A 190 4.24 19.66 -12.03
CA ASN A 190 3.51 20.36 -13.08
C ASN A 190 3.35 21.85 -12.77
N LEU A 191 3.02 22.19 -11.53
CA LEU A 191 2.85 23.59 -11.12
C LEU A 191 4.18 24.35 -11.12
N GLU A 192 5.30 23.75 -10.70
CA GLU A 192 6.64 24.34 -10.82
C GLU A 192 7.03 24.63 -12.28
N GLN A 193 6.53 23.85 -13.23
CA GLN A 193 6.72 24.06 -14.67
C GLN A 193 5.75 25.07 -15.26
N GLY A 194 4.89 25.72 -14.47
CA GLY A 194 3.87 26.66 -14.93
C GLY A 194 2.74 26.03 -15.75
N LYS A 195 2.56 24.70 -15.64
CA LYS A 195 1.52 23.98 -16.40
C LYS A 195 0.17 24.08 -15.70
N THR A 196 -0.87 24.37 -16.48
CA THR A 196 -2.25 24.22 -16.01
C THR A 196 -2.59 22.74 -15.86
N ILE A 197 -3.20 22.37 -14.73
CA ILE A 197 -3.63 21.02 -14.42
C ILE A 197 -5.13 20.97 -14.15
N ASN A 198 -5.82 19.97 -14.71
CA ASN A 198 -7.22 19.68 -14.39
C ASN A 198 -7.26 18.67 -13.24
N VAL A 199 -7.99 19.01 -12.19
CA VAL A 199 -8.04 18.23 -10.95
C VAL A 199 -9.50 17.97 -10.58
N VAL A 200 -9.85 16.70 -10.35
CA VAL A 200 -11.21 16.33 -9.97
C VAL A 200 -11.57 16.85 -8.58
N ASP A 201 -12.76 17.42 -8.44
CA ASP A 201 -13.29 17.97 -7.19
C ASP A 201 -14.39 17.09 -6.54
N ASP A 202 -14.78 16.01 -7.24
CA ASP A 202 -15.84 15.07 -6.86
C ASP A 202 -15.32 13.70 -6.38
N GLN A 203 -14.00 13.59 -6.15
CA GLN A 203 -13.40 12.42 -5.53
C GLN A 203 -12.79 12.77 -4.17
N PHE A 204 -13.17 12.01 -3.13
CA PHE A 204 -12.72 12.20 -1.74
C PHE A 204 -11.95 10.99 -1.23
N ARG A 205 -10.83 11.24 -0.52
CA ARG A 205 -9.90 10.21 -0.03
C ARG A 205 -9.35 10.56 1.35
N THR A 206 -8.80 9.56 2.03
CA THR A 206 -7.90 9.76 3.17
C THR A 206 -6.47 9.39 2.75
N PRO A 207 -5.68 10.33 2.19
CA PRO A 207 -4.36 10.05 1.63
C PRO A 207 -3.43 9.52 2.71
N THR A 208 -2.70 8.45 2.38
CA THR A 208 -1.87 7.71 3.33
C THR A 208 -0.39 7.92 3.05
N LEU A 209 0.35 8.45 4.00
CA LEU A 209 1.81 8.51 3.92
C LEU A 209 2.38 7.07 4.00
N ALA A 210 3.31 6.73 3.12
CA ALA A 210 3.86 5.38 3.06
C ALA A 210 4.58 4.95 4.34
N GLU A 211 5.18 5.89 5.07
CA GLU A 211 5.77 5.69 6.38
C GLU A 211 4.76 5.27 7.43
N ASP A 212 3.59 5.93 7.45
CA ASP A 212 2.51 5.61 8.38
C ASP A 212 1.89 4.25 8.05
N LEU A 213 1.69 3.96 6.78
CA LEU A 213 1.21 2.64 6.35
C LEU A 213 2.17 1.53 6.77
N ALA A 214 3.49 1.78 6.64
CA ALA A 214 4.49 0.83 7.10
C ALA A 214 4.42 0.64 8.63
N ASP A 215 4.24 1.71 9.40
CA ASP A 215 4.04 1.61 10.85
C ASP A 215 2.79 0.81 11.19
N GLY A 216 1.67 1.07 10.52
CA GLY A 216 0.43 0.31 10.70
C GLY A 216 0.62 -1.19 10.43
N CYS A 217 1.29 -1.55 9.33
CA CYS A 217 1.58 -2.95 9.01
C CYS A 217 2.49 -3.61 10.06
N ILE A 218 3.51 -2.90 10.54
CA ILE A 218 4.41 -3.39 11.59
C ILE A 218 3.66 -3.56 12.92
N LEU A 219 2.76 -2.63 13.25
CA LEU A 219 1.91 -2.73 14.44
C LEU A 219 0.98 -3.95 14.37
N LEU A 220 0.37 -4.23 13.21
CA LEU A 220 -0.43 -5.44 13.01
C LEU A 220 0.36 -6.71 13.33
N VAL A 221 1.62 -6.79 12.89
CA VAL A 221 2.51 -7.92 13.21
C VAL A 221 2.86 -7.95 14.70
N LYS A 222 3.33 -6.85 15.28
CA LYS A 222 3.77 -6.78 16.68
C LYS A 222 2.65 -7.08 17.67
N LYS A 223 1.44 -6.63 17.39
CA LYS A 223 0.25 -6.87 18.22
C LYS A 223 -0.41 -8.21 17.95
N LYS A 224 0.09 -8.96 16.93
CA LYS A 224 -0.54 -10.21 16.46
C LYS A 224 -2.02 -9.99 16.13
N ALA A 225 -2.35 -8.83 15.58
CA ALA A 225 -3.71 -8.43 15.28
C ALA A 225 -4.35 -9.35 14.25
N GLN A 226 -5.67 -9.55 14.34
CA GLN A 226 -6.44 -10.41 13.45
C GLN A 226 -7.67 -9.68 12.92
N GLY A 227 -8.05 -9.98 11.68
CA GLY A 227 -9.20 -9.39 11.02
C GLY A 227 -8.82 -8.22 10.11
N ILE A 228 -9.81 -7.40 9.78
CA ILE A 228 -9.66 -6.27 8.86
C ILE A 228 -9.38 -5.00 9.67
N TYR A 229 -8.45 -4.18 9.16
CA TYR A 229 -8.10 -2.87 9.70
C TYR A 229 -8.00 -1.85 8.58
N ASN A 230 -8.62 -0.71 8.76
CA ASN A 230 -8.40 0.46 7.95
C ASN A 230 -7.12 1.15 8.42
N VAL A 231 -6.11 1.21 7.53
CA VAL A 231 -4.80 1.79 7.81
C VAL A 231 -4.55 2.89 6.79
N SER A 232 -5.03 4.09 7.07
CA SER A 232 -4.95 5.25 6.17
C SER A 232 -4.54 6.51 6.91
N GLY A 233 -4.37 7.61 6.16
CA GLY A 233 -4.29 8.94 6.73
C GLY A 233 -5.59 9.34 7.45
N LYS A 234 -5.52 10.39 8.28
CA LYS A 234 -6.64 10.86 9.11
C LYS A 234 -7.46 11.97 8.44
N ASP A 235 -6.93 12.63 7.42
CA ASP A 235 -7.59 13.77 6.77
C ASP A 235 -8.45 13.27 5.62
N PHE A 236 -9.74 13.59 5.65
CA PHE A 236 -10.67 13.28 4.57
C PHE A 236 -10.81 14.47 3.64
N LEU A 237 -10.24 14.39 2.45
CA LEU A 237 -10.05 15.50 1.52
C LEU A 237 -10.49 15.13 0.10
N SER A 238 -11.01 16.10 -0.64
CA SER A 238 -11.14 15.97 -2.09
C SER A 238 -9.75 15.99 -2.76
N ILE A 239 -9.65 15.41 -3.96
CA ILE A 239 -8.39 15.46 -4.73
C ILE A 239 -8.00 16.91 -5.04
N LEU A 240 -8.98 17.79 -5.27
CA LEU A 240 -8.74 19.23 -5.46
C LEU A 240 -8.12 19.88 -4.22
N GLU A 241 -8.67 19.61 -3.02
CA GLU A 241 -8.11 20.12 -1.76
C GLU A 241 -6.69 19.59 -1.50
N LEU A 242 -6.41 18.32 -1.81
CA LEU A 242 -5.07 17.78 -1.76
C LEU A 242 -4.07 18.56 -2.61
N VAL A 243 -4.43 18.84 -3.85
CA VAL A 243 -3.57 19.58 -4.79
C VAL A 243 -3.41 21.05 -4.35
N HIS A 244 -4.46 21.67 -3.81
CA HIS A 244 -4.36 23.00 -3.22
C HIS A 244 -3.40 23.05 -2.03
N GLN A 245 -3.45 22.07 -1.12
CA GLN A 245 -2.52 21.98 0.01
C GLN A 245 -1.07 21.79 -0.46
N VAL A 246 -0.83 21.00 -1.53
CA VAL A 246 0.50 20.89 -2.14
C VAL A 246 0.98 22.25 -2.66
N ALA A 247 0.12 22.99 -3.38
CA ALA A 247 0.44 24.31 -3.89
C ALA A 247 0.73 25.30 -2.76
N ASP A 248 -0.06 25.29 -1.69
CA ASP A 248 0.14 26.15 -0.52
C ASP A 248 1.47 25.88 0.17
N TYR A 249 1.82 24.59 0.37
CA TYR A 249 3.08 24.19 1.02
C TYR A 249 4.32 24.65 0.25
N TYR A 250 4.29 24.53 -1.08
CA TYR A 250 5.44 24.90 -1.94
C TYR A 250 5.39 26.34 -2.47
N GLY A 251 4.37 27.14 -2.13
CA GLY A 251 4.21 28.49 -2.61
C GLY A 251 3.96 28.59 -4.14
N LEU A 252 3.22 27.63 -4.70
CA LEU A 252 2.96 27.50 -6.14
C LEU A 252 1.68 28.22 -6.55
N ASP A 253 1.61 28.61 -7.83
CA ASP A 253 0.47 29.35 -8.38
C ASP A 253 -0.81 28.50 -8.47
N LYS A 254 -1.74 28.74 -7.57
CA LYS A 254 -3.04 28.04 -7.53
C LYS A 254 -3.96 28.41 -8.70
N SER A 255 -3.70 29.49 -9.42
CA SER A 255 -4.50 29.87 -10.61
C SER A 255 -4.35 28.87 -11.76
N LEU A 256 -3.29 28.05 -11.73
CA LEU A 256 -3.02 26.96 -12.68
C LEU A 256 -3.84 25.69 -12.38
N ILE A 257 -4.49 25.60 -11.21
CA ILE A 257 -5.31 24.47 -10.82
C ILE A 257 -6.75 24.71 -11.29
N LYS A 258 -7.23 23.87 -12.22
CA LYS A 258 -8.58 23.96 -12.78
C LYS A 258 -9.43 22.82 -12.26
N PRO A 259 -10.52 23.10 -11.51
CA PRO A 259 -11.48 22.09 -11.11
C PRO A 259 -12.09 21.39 -12.33
N SER A 260 -12.29 20.07 -12.22
CA SER A 260 -12.95 19.24 -13.23
C SER A 260 -13.80 18.17 -12.53
N LYS A 261 -14.68 17.51 -13.27
CA LYS A 261 -15.46 16.38 -12.77
C LYS A 261 -14.89 15.07 -13.27
N SER A 262 -15.04 14.02 -12.48
CA SER A 262 -14.62 12.66 -12.86
C SER A 262 -15.23 12.22 -14.20
N ALA A 263 -16.45 12.66 -14.51
CA ALA A 263 -17.13 12.38 -15.77
C ALA A 263 -16.44 12.97 -17.01
N ASP A 264 -15.66 14.07 -16.83
CA ASP A 264 -14.95 14.75 -17.90
C ASP A 264 -13.62 14.05 -18.26
N ILE A 265 -13.14 13.16 -17.38
CA ILE A 265 -11.87 12.46 -17.55
C ILE A 265 -12.12 11.07 -18.12
N LYS A 266 -11.68 10.86 -19.36
CA LYS A 266 -11.72 9.51 -19.97
C LYS A 266 -10.64 8.64 -19.34
N GLN A 267 -11.04 7.69 -18.50
CA GLN A 267 -10.17 6.69 -17.90
C GLN A 267 -10.74 5.30 -18.15
N PRO A 268 -9.89 4.29 -18.45
CA PRO A 268 -10.36 2.92 -18.69
C PRO A 268 -11.13 2.33 -17.51
N ALA A 269 -10.63 2.54 -16.29
CA ALA A 269 -11.23 2.02 -15.07
C ALA A 269 -12.14 3.04 -14.39
N LYS A 270 -13.29 2.59 -13.87
CA LYS A 270 -14.14 3.39 -12.99
C LYS A 270 -13.47 3.54 -11.62
N ARG A 271 -13.45 4.76 -11.11
CA ARG A 271 -12.97 5.08 -9.76
C ARG A 271 -14.14 5.44 -8.85
N PRO A 272 -14.21 4.88 -7.63
CA PRO A 272 -15.24 5.25 -6.69
C PRO A 272 -15.10 6.71 -6.28
N PRO A 273 -16.20 7.49 -6.18
CA PRO A 273 -16.11 8.91 -5.84
C PRO A 273 -15.68 9.15 -4.38
N ILE A 274 -16.24 8.44 -3.40
CA ILE A 274 -16.02 8.73 -1.97
C ILE A 274 -15.56 7.46 -1.26
N THR A 275 -14.26 7.37 -0.89
CA THR A 275 -13.69 6.13 -0.30
C THR A 275 -12.72 6.36 0.87
N GLY A 276 -12.76 7.50 1.54
CA GLY A 276 -11.96 7.70 2.76
C GLY A 276 -12.34 6.72 3.87
N PHE A 277 -11.43 6.49 4.81
CA PHE A 277 -11.61 5.52 5.90
C PHE A 277 -11.73 6.17 7.29
N ILE A 278 -12.56 5.57 8.13
CA ILE A 278 -12.55 5.72 9.59
C ILE A 278 -11.49 4.76 10.12
N ILE A 279 -10.54 5.27 10.92
CA ILE A 279 -9.38 4.51 11.41
C ILE A 279 -9.41 4.25 12.93
N ASP A 280 -10.55 4.47 13.58
CA ASP A 280 -10.70 4.38 15.04
C ASP A 280 -10.29 3.02 15.59
N LYS A 281 -10.57 1.94 14.86
CA LYS A 281 -10.16 0.60 15.22
C LYS A 281 -8.64 0.45 15.25
N ALA A 282 -7.94 0.96 14.23
CA ALA A 282 -6.49 0.92 14.17
C ALA A 282 -5.87 1.78 15.28
N ILE A 283 -6.43 2.95 15.58
CA ILE A 283 -5.99 3.80 16.69
C ILE A 283 -6.15 3.05 18.02
N LYS A 284 -7.34 2.52 18.29
CA LYS A 284 -7.67 1.87 19.55
C LYS A 284 -6.87 0.59 19.79
N ASP A 285 -6.83 -0.31 18.82
CA ASP A 285 -6.28 -1.65 19.00
C ASP A 285 -4.77 -1.71 18.81
N LEU A 286 -4.23 -0.87 17.91
CA LEU A 286 -2.83 -0.89 17.53
C LEU A 286 -2.02 0.27 18.12
N GLY A 287 -2.66 1.37 18.50
CA GLY A 287 -2.00 2.64 18.79
C GLY A 287 -1.51 3.33 17.51
N TYR A 288 -2.18 3.09 16.37
CA TYR A 288 -1.85 3.72 15.10
C TYR A 288 -2.09 5.23 15.19
N ASN A 289 -1.11 6.03 14.78
CA ASN A 289 -1.19 7.49 14.83
C ASN A 289 -0.58 8.10 13.55
N PRO A 290 -1.35 8.21 12.47
CA PRO A 290 -0.85 8.74 11.20
C PRO A 290 -0.67 10.25 11.24
N HIS A 291 0.27 10.74 10.44
CA HIS A 291 0.44 12.16 10.17
C HIS A 291 -0.80 12.75 9.45
N SER A 292 -1.00 14.04 9.61
CA SER A 292 -1.87 14.79 8.69
C SER A 292 -1.23 14.86 7.29
N PHE A 293 -2.02 15.19 6.28
CA PHE A 293 -1.50 15.29 4.93
C PHE A 293 -0.39 16.35 4.81
N MET A 294 -0.56 17.50 5.48
CA MET A 294 0.45 18.57 5.50
C MET A 294 1.74 18.14 6.22
N GLU A 295 1.65 17.42 7.35
CA GLU A 295 2.81 16.84 8.03
C GLU A 295 3.53 15.83 7.13
N GLY A 296 2.77 15.02 6.37
CA GLY A 296 3.30 14.07 5.40
C GLY A 296 4.03 14.74 4.24
N ILE A 297 3.51 15.84 3.68
CA ILE A 297 4.20 16.64 2.64
C ILE A 297 5.52 17.17 3.19
N LYS A 298 5.53 17.71 4.42
CA LYS A 298 6.74 18.22 5.07
C LYS A 298 7.79 17.11 5.21
N LEU A 299 7.41 15.93 5.67
CA LEU A 299 8.30 14.80 5.82
C LEU A 299 8.89 14.36 4.46
N MET A 300 8.07 14.33 3.41
CA MET A 300 8.54 14.05 2.05
C MET A 300 9.57 15.07 1.58
N ASP A 301 9.34 16.35 1.80
CA ASP A 301 10.23 17.44 1.40
C ASP A 301 11.58 17.34 2.12
N GLU A 302 11.58 17.05 3.42
CA GLU A 302 12.79 16.80 4.21
C GLU A 302 13.59 15.61 3.64
N GLN A 303 12.91 14.52 3.24
CA GLN A 303 13.56 13.36 2.61
C GLN A 303 14.18 13.69 1.25
N VAL A 304 13.51 14.51 0.43
CA VAL A 304 14.08 14.98 -0.86
C VAL A 304 15.34 15.80 -0.61
N LYS A 305 15.29 16.78 0.28
CA LYS A 305 16.43 17.63 0.61
C LYS A 305 17.62 16.83 1.13
N SER A 306 17.38 15.86 1.99
CA SER A 306 18.45 15.01 2.54
C SER A 306 19.14 14.12 1.50
N ARG A 307 18.45 13.81 0.38
CA ARG A 307 19.03 13.02 -0.73
C ARG A 307 19.86 13.87 -1.71
N VAL A 308 19.51 15.14 -1.87
CA VAL A 308 20.25 16.08 -2.74
C VAL A 308 21.57 16.51 -2.07
N SER A 309 21.63 16.44 -0.74
CA SER A 309 22.80 16.85 0.06
C SER A 309 23.86 15.73 0.23
N LYS A 310 23.62 14.54 -0.31
CA LYS A 310 24.53 13.39 -0.34
C LYS A 310 25.06 13.14 -1.76
#